data_30c8bab3d8f66fb4effeff4e4cf5a63e
#
_entry.id   30c8bab3d8f66fb4effeff4e4cf5a63e
#
_cell.length_a   1.000
_cell.length_b   1.000
_cell.length_c   1.000
_cell.angle_alpha   90.00
_cell.angle_beta   90.00
_cell.angle_gamma   90.00
#
_symmetry.space_group_name_H-M   'P 1'
#
loop_
_entity.id
_entity.type
_entity.pdbx_description
1 polymer ?
#
loop_
_entity_poly.entity_id
_entity_poly.type
_entity_poly.pdbx_seq_one_letter_code
_entity_poly.pdbx_strand_id
1 'polypeptide(L)'
;NVGIETQRSVVKEEKRQRVDNQPYAGFITEMFKRAFPTHPYNWVPIGSMEHLDAAQEQDYVQFYQDFYVPTNATISIAGDIPIEQTKKWIMTYFGSIPKGQALNLYRDCMAMDDVKFTAKYGMSKEMFNPKDYGNTKDKNALALIKKYSETPINIRRTQKDNTKINGVITDTIFDNIQLSAIFMGYKIPDQKNADSYALEFMNEVLSGGNSSRINKELVERKRLANYAGSFNYGLEDGGLNIFLALANDGISLPEVQKELDEQIRLMKDQLISAEEYETVLNKFEKQVVESYSTVEGIAENLADNHVYFGNAARTNQMLEMYRKVTREDILRVANTYLTDNARVILYYLPKEK
;
A
#
# COMPACT_ATOMS: atom_id res chain seq x y z
N ASN A 1 10.42 -14.12 -24.94
CA ASN A 1 9.92 -15.04 -23.90
C ASN A 1 8.40 -15.10 -23.93
N VAL A 2 7.84 -16.23 -24.42
CA VAL A 2 6.38 -16.41 -24.62
C VAL A 2 5.59 -16.19 -23.32
N GLY A 3 6.12 -16.62 -22.16
CA GLY A 3 5.46 -16.45 -20.88
C GLY A 3 5.31 -14.99 -20.47
N ILE A 4 6.30 -14.14 -20.70
CA ILE A 4 6.24 -12.71 -20.39
C ILE A 4 5.17 -12.03 -21.25
N GLU A 5 5.11 -12.32 -22.56
CA GLU A 5 4.11 -11.72 -23.45
C GLU A 5 2.69 -12.14 -23.09
N THR A 6 2.50 -13.42 -22.71
CA THR A 6 1.21 -13.90 -22.21
C THR A 6 0.80 -13.14 -20.95
N GLN A 7 1.70 -13.03 -19.95
CA GLN A 7 1.39 -12.32 -18.71
C GLN A 7 1.19 -10.82 -18.93
N ARG A 8 1.94 -10.19 -19.82
CA ARG A 8 1.72 -8.79 -20.24
C ARG A 8 0.27 -8.59 -20.71
N SER A 9 -0.20 -9.48 -21.56
CA SER A 9 -1.57 -9.42 -22.09
C SER A 9 -2.60 -9.60 -20.98
N VAL A 10 -2.36 -10.52 -20.03
CA VAL A 10 -3.23 -10.76 -18.86
C VAL A 10 -3.30 -9.51 -17.97
N VAL A 11 -2.16 -8.90 -17.62
CA VAL A 11 -2.13 -7.69 -16.78
C VAL A 11 -2.78 -6.49 -17.48
N LYS A 12 -2.61 -6.35 -18.80
CA LYS A 12 -3.31 -5.31 -19.58
C LYS A 12 -4.81 -5.50 -19.56
N GLU A 13 -5.28 -6.73 -19.64
CA GLU A 13 -6.71 -7.04 -19.54
C GLU A 13 -7.23 -6.81 -18.11
N GLU A 14 -6.49 -7.18 -17.10
CA GLU A 14 -6.82 -6.89 -15.71
C GLU A 14 -6.96 -5.38 -15.47
N LYS A 15 -6.04 -4.58 -16.01
CA LYS A 15 -6.13 -3.12 -15.93
C LYS A 15 -7.40 -2.59 -16.59
N ARG A 16 -7.75 -3.10 -17.80
CA ARG A 16 -9.00 -2.71 -18.45
C ARG A 16 -10.22 -3.05 -17.60
N GLN A 17 -10.27 -4.27 -17.07
CA GLN A 17 -11.44 -4.73 -16.31
C GLN A 17 -11.58 -4.05 -14.94
N ARG A 18 -10.48 -3.80 -14.25
CA ARG A 18 -10.50 -3.26 -12.87
C ARG A 18 -10.42 -1.74 -12.79
N VAL A 19 -9.85 -1.09 -13.81
CA VAL A 19 -9.63 0.36 -13.80
C VAL A 19 -10.30 1.02 -14.99
N ASP A 20 -9.89 0.71 -16.22
CA ASP A 20 -10.27 1.53 -17.39
C ASP A 20 -11.77 1.44 -17.73
N ASN A 21 -12.41 0.27 -17.47
CA ASN A 21 -13.83 0.03 -17.74
C ASN A 21 -14.73 0.16 -16.50
N GLN A 22 -14.17 0.47 -15.33
CA GLN A 22 -14.97 0.66 -14.11
C GLN A 22 -15.25 2.14 -13.87
N PRO A 23 -16.51 2.51 -13.61
CA PRO A 23 -16.85 3.88 -13.27
C PRO A 23 -16.01 4.39 -12.09
N TYR A 24 -15.45 5.57 -12.22
CA TYR A 24 -14.65 6.25 -11.21
C TYR A 24 -13.32 5.58 -10.82
N ALA A 25 -13.00 4.36 -11.25
CA ALA A 25 -11.86 3.58 -10.73
C ALA A 25 -10.50 4.26 -10.92
N GLY A 26 -10.39 5.19 -11.87
CA GLY A 26 -9.17 5.99 -12.07
C GLY A 26 -8.88 7.03 -10.98
N PHE A 27 -9.82 7.32 -10.06
CA PHE A 27 -9.66 8.43 -9.11
C PHE A 27 -8.44 8.29 -8.19
N ILE A 28 -8.11 7.09 -7.74
CA ILE A 28 -6.92 6.84 -6.93
C ILE A 28 -5.66 7.24 -7.70
N THR A 29 -5.52 6.78 -8.95
CA THR A 29 -4.37 7.10 -9.80
C THR A 29 -4.25 8.61 -9.99
N GLU A 30 -5.35 9.27 -10.34
CA GLU A 30 -5.37 10.71 -10.59
C GLU A 30 -5.13 11.54 -9.31
N MET A 31 -5.61 11.07 -8.17
CA MET A 31 -5.37 11.68 -6.87
C MET A 31 -3.90 11.59 -6.45
N PHE A 32 -3.33 10.38 -6.51
CA PHE A 32 -1.93 10.15 -6.12
C PHE A 32 -0.94 10.87 -7.05
N LYS A 33 -1.20 10.89 -8.36
CA LYS A 33 -0.40 11.62 -9.34
C LYS A 33 -0.25 13.10 -9.00
N ARG A 34 -1.29 13.73 -8.48
CA ARG A 34 -1.29 15.15 -8.11
C ARG A 34 -0.75 15.39 -6.70
N ALA A 35 -1.03 14.50 -5.79
CA ALA A 35 -0.58 14.62 -4.41
C ALA A 35 0.92 14.28 -4.23
N PHE A 36 1.47 13.39 -5.07
CA PHE A 36 2.84 12.89 -4.97
C PHE A 36 3.64 13.09 -6.29
N PRO A 37 3.80 14.32 -6.80
CA PRO A 37 4.32 14.56 -8.15
C PRO A 37 5.77 14.08 -8.35
N THR A 38 6.56 13.98 -7.29
CA THR A 38 7.98 13.61 -7.35
C THR A 38 8.29 12.29 -6.64
N HIS A 39 7.36 11.74 -5.89
CA HIS A 39 7.51 10.46 -5.20
C HIS A 39 6.99 9.30 -6.06
N PRO A 40 7.54 8.06 -5.95
CA PRO A 40 7.02 6.88 -6.67
C PRO A 40 5.54 6.57 -6.45
N TYR A 41 4.91 7.12 -5.42
CA TYR A 41 3.46 7.02 -5.23
C TYR A 41 2.63 7.79 -6.27
N ASN A 42 3.26 8.51 -7.20
CA ASN A 42 2.56 9.15 -8.32
C ASN A 42 1.98 8.16 -9.34
N TRP A 43 2.30 6.90 -9.23
CA TRP A 43 1.67 5.81 -10.00
C TRP A 43 1.19 4.69 -9.08
N VAL A 44 0.24 3.92 -9.56
CA VAL A 44 -0.33 2.77 -8.84
C VAL A 44 0.30 1.45 -9.31
N PRO A 45 0.25 0.37 -8.50
CA PRO A 45 0.91 -0.91 -8.81
C PRO A 45 0.52 -1.54 -10.15
N ILE A 46 -0.73 -1.33 -10.63
CA ILE A 46 -1.15 -1.85 -11.93
C ILE A 46 -0.41 -1.20 -13.11
N GLY A 47 0.19 -0.02 -12.90
CA GLY A 47 0.95 0.71 -13.90
C GLY A 47 0.12 1.32 -15.01
N SER A 48 0.79 1.73 -16.09
CA SER A 48 0.16 2.25 -17.31
C SER A 48 0.33 1.28 -18.49
N MET A 49 -0.51 1.41 -19.51
CA MET A 49 -0.40 0.61 -20.73
C MET A 49 0.97 0.83 -21.40
N GLU A 50 1.45 2.09 -21.42
CA GLU A 50 2.75 2.46 -21.99
C GLU A 50 3.91 1.77 -21.27
N HIS A 51 3.90 1.75 -19.93
CA HIS A 51 4.92 1.07 -19.14
C HIS A 51 4.88 -0.45 -19.34
N LEU A 52 3.69 -1.04 -19.41
CA LEU A 52 3.53 -2.47 -19.70
C LEU A 52 4.07 -2.83 -21.09
N ASP A 53 3.85 -1.98 -22.10
CA ASP A 53 4.36 -2.20 -23.45
C ASP A 53 5.87 -1.96 -23.56
N ALA A 54 6.41 -1.00 -22.82
CA ALA A 54 7.83 -0.65 -22.86
C ALA A 54 8.73 -1.66 -22.13
N ALA A 55 8.19 -2.35 -21.10
CA ALA A 55 8.97 -3.26 -20.26
C ALA A 55 9.60 -4.40 -21.07
N GLN A 56 10.89 -4.63 -20.86
CA GLN A 56 11.69 -5.66 -21.52
C GLN A 56 11.93 -6.86 -20.60
N GLU A 57 12.31 -8.00 -21.13
CA GLU A 57 12.64 -9.20 -20.34
C GLU A 57 13.67 -8.89 -19.25
N GLN A 58 14.67 -8.06 -19.56
CA GLN A 58 15.71 -7.68 -18.60
C GLN A 58 15.16 -6.94 -17.38
N ASP A 59 14.11 -6.14 -17.54
CA ASP A 59 13.50 -5.41 -16.41
C ASP A 59 12.87 -6.38 -15.39
N TYR A 60 12.19 -7.42 -15.89
CA TYR A 60 11.61 -8.47 -15.05
C TYR A 60 12.69 -9.29 -14.34
N VAL A 61 13.74 -9.66 -15.06
CA VAL A 61 14.89 -10.41 -14.49
C VAL A 61 15.57 -9.58 -13.40
N GLN A 62 15.83 -8.30 -13.67
CA GLN A 62 16.48 -7.41 -12.70
C GLN A 62 15.63 -7.21 -11.47
N PHE A 63 14.30 -6.96 -11.64
CA PHE A 63 13.38 -6.83 -10.53
C PHE A 63 13.34 -8.09 -9.65
N TYR A 64 13.27 -9.26 -10.28
CA TYR A 64 13.33 -10.53 -9.57
C TYR A 64 14.64 -10.72 -8.78
N GLN A 65 15.77 -10.38 -9.39
CA GLN A 65 17.09 -10.49 -8.77
C GLN A 65 17.26 -9.51 -7.59
N ASP A 66 16.68 -8.31 -7.68
CA ASP A 66 16.83 -7.28 -6.66
C ASP A 66 15.91 -7.50 -5.46
N PHE A 67 14.68 -7.94 -5.71
CA PHE A 67 13.63 -7.93 -4.66
C PHE A 67 13.23 -9.31 -4.13
N TYR A 68 13.34 -10.39 -4.92
CA TYR A 68 12.96 -11.75 -4.49
C TYR A 68 14.14 -12.47 -3.84
N VAL A 69 14.52 -11.98 -2.69
CA VAL A 69 15.70 -12.45 -1.93
C VAL A 69 15.35 -12.69 -0.46
N PRO A 70 15.99 -13.66 0.23
CA PRO A 70 15.66 -13.98 1.62
C PRO A 70 15.74 -12.79 2.59
N THR A 71 16.66 -11.85 2.35
CA THR A 71 16.81 -10.63 3.17
C THR A 71 15.67 -9.64 3.00
N ASN A 72 14.81 -9.81 2.00
CA ASN A 72 13.62 -9.02 1.73
C ASN A 72 12.33 -9.82 1.86
N ALA A 73 12.38 -10.99 2.48
CA ALA A 73 11.23 -11.85 2.68
C ALA A 73 11.00 -12.12 4.17
N THR A 74 9.75 -12.11 4.58
CA THR A 74 9.31 -12.48 5.93
C THR A 74 8.39 -13.67 5.83
N ILE A 75 8.63 -14.69 6.63
CA ILE A 75 7.75 -15.86 6.75
C ILE A 75 7.02 -15.76 8.08
N SER A 76 5.70 -15.78 8.03
CA SER A 76 4.85 -15.89 9.22
C SER A 76 4.00 -17.16 9.12
N ILE A 77 4.00 -17.95 10.19
CA ILE A 77 3.27 -19.21 10.26
C ILE A 77 2.48 -19.23 11.56
N ALA A 78 1.17 -19.40 11.46
CA ALA A 78 0.28 -19.54 12.60
C ALA A 78 -0.58 -20.79 12.48
N GLY A 79 -0.96 -21.38 13.61
CA GLY A 79 -1.80 -22.56 13.69
C GLY A 79 -1.42 -23.49 14.81
N ASP A 80 -2.01 -24.68 14.85
CA ASP A 80 -1.60 -25.77 15.74
C ASP A 80 -0.34 -26.45 15.18
N ILE A 81 0.82 -25.84 15.41
CA ILE A 81 2.09 -26.25 14.84
C ILE A 81 3.13 -26.63 15.92
N PRO A 82 3.90 -27.71 15.72
CA PRO A 82 5.03 -28.02 16.59
C PRO A 82 6.21 -27.07 16.27
N ILE A 83 6.37 -26.01 17.06
CA ILE A 83 7.30 -24.89 16.80
C ILE A 83 8.72 -25.39 16.47
N GLU A 84 9.29 -26.30 17.28
CA GLU A 84 10.67 -26.77 17.07
C GLU A 84 10.81 -27.61 15.79
N GLN A 85 9.79 -28.37 15.43
CA GLN A 85 9.79 -29.12 14.18
C GLN A 85 9.61 -28.18 12.98
N THR A 86 8.74 -27.17 13.08
CA THR A 86 8.54 -26.16 12.07
C THR A 86 9.81 -25.36 11.79
N LYS A 87 10.56 -24.98 12.83
CA LYS A 87 11.90 -24.36 12.68
C LYS A 87 12.86 -25.26 11.89
N LYS A 88 12.87 -26.56 12.19
CA LYS A 88 13.71 -27.53 11.44
C LYS A 88 13.30 -27.60 9.97
N TRP A 89 12.01 -27.62 9.68
CA TRP A 89 11.52 -27.59 8.29
C TRP A 89 11.92 -26.30 7.57
N ILE A 90 11.74 -25.14 8.20
CA ILE A 90 12.20 -23.87 7.64
C ILE A 90 13.69 -23.93 7.32
N MET A 91 14.51 -24.39 8.23
CA MET A 91 15.97 -24.56 8.00
C MET A 91 16.27 -25.56 6.88
N THR A 92 15.53 -26.64 6.78
CA THR A 92 15.70 -27.66 5.74
C THR A 92 15.38 -27.09 4.35
N TYR A 93 14.29 -26.36 4.20
CA TYR A 93 13.81 -25.89 2.90
C TYR A 93 14.40 -24.53 2.47
N PHE A 94 14.70 -23.65 3.43
CA PHE A 94 15.14 -22.28 3.14
C PHE A 94 16.57 -21.99 3.62
N GLY A 95 17.10 -22.76 4.56
CA GLY A 95 18.40 -22.48 5.18
C GLY A 95 19.59 -22.61 4.23
N SER A 96 19.44 -23.38 3.14
CA SER A 96 20.47 -23.53 2.10
C SER A 96 20.47 -22.41 1.05
N ILE A 97 19.46 -21.53 1.04
CA ILE A 97 19.40 -20.44 0.06
C ILE A 97 20.58 -19.49 0.29
N PRO A 98 21.38 -19.20 -0.76
CA PRO A 98 22.58 -18.37 -0.62
C PRO A 98 22.28 -16.95 -0.14
N LYS A 99 23.18 -16.39 0.65
CA LYS A 99 23.11 -15.01 1.12
C LYS A 99 23.69 -14.04 0.07
N GLY A 100 23.26 -12.77 0.15
CA GLY A 100 23.83 -11.70 -0.66
C GLY A 100 23.78 -11.97 -2.16
N GLN A 101 24.74 -11.44 -2.88
CA GLN A 101 24.86 -11.60 -4.34
C GLN A 101 25.15 -13.04 -4.79
N ALA A 102 25.54 -13.95 -3.88
CA ALA A 102 25.71 -15.36 -4.23
C ALA A 102 24.42 -15.99 -4.74
N LEU A 103 23.25 -15.53 -4.29
CA LEU A 103 21.97 -15.98 -4.83
C LEU A 103 21.84 -15.64 -6.32
N ASN A 104 22.21 -14.43 -6.72
CA ASN A 104 22.16 -14.02 -8.12
C ASN A 104 23.21 -14.76 -8.97
N LEU A 105 24.38 -15.06 -8.42
CA LEU A 105 25.38 -15.92 -9.08
C LEU A 105 24.78 -17.31 -9.42
N TYR A 106 24.05 -17.93 -8.49
CA TYR A 106 23.40 -19.22 -8.76
C TYR A 106 22.23 -19.10 -9.75
N ARG A 107 21.45 -18.05 -9.69
CA ARG A 107 20.37 -17.77 -10.66
C ARG A 107 20.92 -17.63 -12.07
N ASP A 108 22.01 -16.88 -12.23
CA ASP A 108 22.69 -16.69 -13.49
C ASP A 108 23.32 -17.99 -13.98
N CYS A 109 23.89 -18.80 -13.09
CA CYS A 109 24.42 -20.14 -13.42
C CYS A 109 23.33 -21.04 -14.03
N MET A 110 22.08 -20.93 -13.55
CA MET A 110 20.97 -21.69 -14.14
C MET A 110 20.47 -21.10 -15.45
N ALA A 111 20.41 -19.77 -15.56
CA ALA A 111 19.75 -19.06 -16.65
C ALA A 111 20.65 -18.76 -17.85
N MET A 112 21.96 -18.53 -17.64
CA MET A 112 22.89 -18.11 -18.69
C MET A 112 23.55 -19.32 -19.38
N ASP A 113 23.94 -19.14 -20.63
CA ASP A 113 24.94 -20.01 -21.26
C ASP A 113 26.32 -19.80 -20.62
N ASP A 114 27.24 -20.75 -20.85
CA ASP A 114 28.56 -20.72 -20.22
C ASP A 114 29.41 -19.52 -20.68
N VAL A 115 29.28 -19.08 -21.92
CA VAL A 115 30.02 -17.93 -22.46
C VAL A 115 29.65 -16.64 -21.72
N LYS A 116 28.36 -16.38 -21.57
CA LYS A 116 27.85 -15.20 -20.83
C LYS A 116 28.20 -15.29 -19.35
N PHE A 117 28.05 -16.47 -18.76
CA PHE A 117 28.37 -16.67 -17.34
C PHE A 117 29.87 -16.47 -17.10
N THR A 118 30.75 -17.05 -17.93
CA THR A 118 32.20 -16.88 -17.84
C THR A 118 32.60 -15.42 -18.02
N ALA A 119 31.97 -14.70 -18.96
CA ALA A 119 32.24 -13.28 -19.18
C ALA A 119 31.88 -12.43 -17.96
N LYS A 120 30.81 -12.79 -17.25
CA LYS A 120 30.33 -12.05 -16.06
C LYS A 120 31.11 -12.38 -14.78
N TYR A 121 31.48 -13.65 -14.58
CA TYR A 121 32.00 -14.14 -13.30
C TYR A 121 33.48 -14.59 -13.39
N GLY A 122 34.06 -14.65 -14.57
CA GLY A 122 35.47 -15.04 -14.79
C GLY A 122 35.75 -16.52 -14.66
N MET A 123 34.73 -17.38 -14.64
CA MET A 123 34.89 -18.83 -14.58
C MET A 123 33.68 -19.56 -15.15
N SER A 124 33.88 -20.81 -15.62
CA SER A 124 32.83 -21.65 -16.17
C SER A 124 31.79 -22.02 -15.13
N LYS A 125 30.52 -22.05 -15.54
CA LYS A 125 29.41 -22.45 -14.70
C LYS A 125 29.44 -23.92 -14.27
N GLU A 126 30.18 -24.78 -14.99
CA GLU A 126 30.37 -26.18 -14.63
C GLU A 126 31.08 -26.37 -13.29
N MET A 127 31.82 -25.35 -12.82
CA MET A 127 32.45 -25.33 -11.49
C MET A 127 31.46 -25.13 -10.35
N PHE A 128 30.23 -24.77 -10.65
CA PHE A 128 29.15 -24.57 -9.67
C PHE A 128 28.12 -25.70 -9.77
N ASN A 129 27.54 -26.07 -8.64
CA ASN A 129 26.36 -26.94 -8.60
C ASN A 129 25.11 -26.13 -8.25
N PRO A 130 24.31 -25.71 -9.26
CA PRO A 130 23.13 -24.86 -9.01
C PRO A 130 22.01 -25.57 -8.24
N LYS A 131 22.03 -26.92 -8.19
CA LYS A 131 21.02 -27.69 -7.46
C LYS A 131 21.31 -27.84 -5.97
N ASP A 132 22.56 -27.59 -5.56
CA ASP A 132 23.04 -27.85 -4.20
C ASP A 132 23.81 -26.64 -3.63
N TYR A 133 23.39 -25.46 -3.99
CA TYR A 133 23.79 -24.13 -3.48
C TYR A 133 25.10 -24.09 -2.67
N GLY A 134 26.22 -24.45 -3.29
CA GLY A 134 27.52 -24.31 -2.64
C GLY A 134 28.24 -25.63 -2.34
N ASN A 135 27.69 -26.77 -2.69
CA ASN A 135 28.39 -28.06 -2.58
C ASN A 135 29.35 -28.28 -3.77
N THR A 136 30.10 -27.23 -4.09
CA THR A 136 31.24 -27.36 -5.04
C THR A 136 32.50 -27.67 -4.27
N LYS A 137 33.37 -28.52 -4.87
CA LYS A 137 34.69 -28.83 -4.32
C LYS A 137 35.79 -27.96 -4.92
N ASP A 138 35.49 -27.18 -5.94
CA ASP A 138 36.44 -26.25 -6.57
C ASP A 138 36.73 -25.06 -5.63
N LYS A 139 38.02 -24.88 -5.30
CA LYS A 139 38.49 -23.85 -4.37
C LYS A 139 38.23 -22.44 -4.88
N ASN A 140 38.34 -22.21 -6.20
CA ASN A 140 38.11 -20.88 -6.77
C ASN A 140 36.63 -20.57 -6.80
N ALA A 141 35.76 -21.55 -7.13
CA ALA A 141 34.33 -21.41 -7.05
C ALA A 141 33.85 -21.13 -5.60
N LEU A 142 34.42 -21.85 -4.62
CA LEU A 142 34.15 -21.59 -3.20
C LEU A 142 34.56 -20.17 -2.77
N ALA A 143 35.73 -19.70 -3.20
CA ALA A 143 36.20 -18.34 -2.94
C ALA A 143 35.27 -17.29 -3.57
N LEU A 144 34.79 -17.53 -4.77
CA LEU A 144 33.85 -16.64 -5.46
C LEU A 144 32.51 -16.63 -4.77
N ILE A 145 31.93 -17.78 -4.41
CA ILE A 145 30.69 -17.90 -3.64
C ILE A 145 30.80 -17.12 -2.33
N LYS A 146 31.91 -17.30 -1.59
CA LYS A 146 32.14 -16.58 -0.34
C LYS A 146 32.14 -15.07 -0.57
N LYS A 147 32.90 -14.56 -1.55
CA LYS A 147 32.95 -13.14 -1.91
C LYS A 147 31.54 -12.58 -2.20
N TYR A 148 30.76 -13.27 -3.02
CA TYR A 148 29.41 -12.83 -3.36
C TYR A 148 28.42 -12.98 -2.20
N SER A 149 28.60 -13.96 -1.31
CA SER A 149 27.78 -14.09 -0.10
C SER A 149 28.01 -12.93 0.90
N GLU A 150 29.21 -12.38 0.93
CA GLU A 150 29.57 -11.22 1.75
C GLU A 150 29.18 -9.89 1.09
N THR A 151 28.83 -9.90 -0.20
CA THR A 151 28.34 -8.72 -0.92
C THR A 151 26.81 -8.62 -0.76
N PRO A 152 26.27 -7.61 -0.06
CA PRO A 152 24.84 -7.49 0.13
C PRO A 152 24.10 -7.20 -1.16
N ILE A 153 22.86 -7.65 -1.26
CA ILE A 153 21.94 -7.17 -2.30
C ILE A 153 21.38 -5.83 -1.81
N ASN A 154 21.58 -4.79 -2.60
CA ASN A 154 21.09 -3.46 -2.29
C ASN A 154 19.63 -3.35 -2.69
N ILE A 155 18.74 -3.51 -1.74
CA ILE A 155 17.29 -3.29 -1.94
C ILE A 155 17.04 -1.79 -1.89
N ARG A 156 16.73 -1.21 -3.04
CA ARG A 156 16.41 0.21 -3.12
C ARG A 156 15.13 0.49 -2.36
N ARG A 157 15.20 1.45 -1.44
CA ARG A 157 14.06 2.00 -0.71
C ARG A 157 13.86 3.45 -1.11
N THR A 158 12.62 3.85 -1.25
CA THR A 158 12.26 5.25 -1.44
C THR A 158 12.49 6.02 -0.14
N GLN A 159 12.69 7.33 -0.27
CA GLN A 159 12.69 8.21 0.90
C GLN A 159 11.25 8.61 1.20
N LYS A 160 10.95 8.84 2.49
CA LYS A 160 9.64 9.36 2.90
C LYS A 160 9.32 10.66 2.17
N ASP A 161 8.09 10.77 1.72
CA ASP A 161 7.61 12.03 1.14
C ASP A 161 7.18 13.00 2.25
N ASN A 162 8.05 13.96 2.50
CA ASN A 162 7.78 15.07 3.42
C ASN A 162 7.22 16.32 2.71
N THR A 163 6.87 16.21 1.43
CA THR A 163 6.33 17.35 0.68
C THR A 163 4.86 17.59 1.06
N LYS A 164 4.45 18.85 1.02
CA LYS A 164 3.02 19.23 1.16
C LYS A 164 2.42 19.46 -0.23
N ILE A 165 1.11 19.31 -0.34
CA ILE A 165 0.39 19.80 -1.51
C ILE A 165 0.51 21.33 -1.51
N ASN A 166 0.98 21.88 -2.62
CA ASN A 166 1.18 23.32 -2.75
C ASN A 166 -0.11 23.98 -3.28
N GLY A 167 -0.88 24.54 -2.39
CA GLY A 167 -2.16 25.15 -2.73
C GLY A 167 -3.29 24.12 -2.91
N VAL A 168 -4.41 24.59 -3.45
CA VAL A 168 -5.53 23.73 -3.85
C VAL A 168 -5.35 23.36 -5.32
N ILE A 169 -5.22 22.07 -5.58
CA ILE A 169 -5.16 21.53 -6.95
C ILE A 169 -6.56 21.06 -7.32
N THR A 170 -7.20 21.73 -8.28
CA THR A 170 -8.54 21.36 -8.77
C THR A 170 -8.46 20.91 -10.21
N ASP A 171 -9.10 19.80 -10.53
CA ASP A 171 -9.16 19.29 -11.89
C ASP A 171 -10.52 18.63 -12.18
N THR A 172 -10.87 18.54 -13.46
CA THR A 172 -12.11 17.91 -13.92
C THR A 172 -11.79 16.76 -14.85
N ILE A 173 -12.36 15.60 -14.54
CA ILE A 173 -12.17 14.36 -15.29
C ILE A 173 -13.51 13.95 -15.88
N PHE A 174 -13.53 13.76 -17.18
CA PHE A 174 -14.69 13.22 -17.88
C PHE A 174 -14.56 11.71 -18.01
N ASP A 175 -15.55 10.99 -17.48
CA ASP A 175 -15.53 9.53 -17.44
C ASP A 175 -16.87 8.93 -17.91
N ASN A 176 -16.88 7.65 -18.23
CA ASN A 176 -18.09 6.93 -18.62
C ASN A 176 -18.94 6.58 -17.38
N ILE A 177 -19.53 7.59 -16.80
CA ILE A 177 -20.32 7.56 -15.58
C ILE A 177 -21.71 8.15 -15.80
N GLN A 178 -22.65 7.87 -14.92
CA GLN A 178 -24.00 8.41 -14.96
C GLN A 178 -24.16 9.60 -14.01
N LEU A 179 -23.60 9.50 -12.82
CA LEU A 179 -23.69 10.53 -11.78
C LEU A 179 -22.36 11.24 -11.63
N SER A 180 -22.42 12.55 -11.43
CA SER A 180 -21.24 13.34 -11.12
C SER A 180 -20.71 12.98 -9.73
N ALA A 181 -19.38 13.03 -9.54
CA ALA A 181 -18.75 12.72 -8.27
C ALA A 181 -17.66 13.73 -7.93
N ILE A 182 -17.41 13.91 -6.64
CA ILE A 182 -16.27 14.68 -6.13
C ILE A 182 -15.38 13.78 -5.29
N PHE A 183 -14.07 13.95 -5.46
CA PHE A 183 -13.04 13.33 -4.64
C PHE A 183 -12.11 14.42 -4.11
N MET A 184 -11.89 14.45 -2.80
CA MET A 184 -10.98 15.42 -2.17
C MET A 184 -9.92 14.67 -1.37
N GLY A 185 -8.64 14.96 -1.62
CA GLY A 185 -7.50 14.28 -0.99
C GLY A 185 -6.64 15.23 -0.18
N TYR A 186 -6.34 14.83 1.04
CA TYR A 186 -5.43 15.51 1.96
C TYR A 186 -4.25 14.61 2.28
N LYS A 187 -3.03 15.14 2.26
CA LYS A 187 -1.87 14.36 2.68
C LYS A 187 -1.94 14.05 4.17
N ILE A 188 -1.71 12.79 4.50
CA ILE A 188 -1.54 12.29 5.86
C ILE A 188 -0.14 11.70 6.02
N PRO A 189 0.37 11.58 7.24
CA PRO A 189 1.70 11.03 7.49
C PRO A 189 1.77 9.54 7.16
N ASP A 190 2.97 9.00 7.19
CA ASP A 190 3.21 7.57 7.04
C ASP A 190 2.54 6.75 8.17
N GLN A 191 2.26 5.49 7.89
CA GLN A 191 1.55 4.60 8.81
C GLN A 191 2.26 4.34 10.16
N LYS A 192 3.56 4.66 10.28
CA LYS A 192 4.33 4.55 11.54
C LYS A 192 4.16 5.76 12.45
N ASN A 193 3.59 6.84 11.93
CA ASN A 193 3.37 8.05 12.71
C ASN A 193 2.34 7.82 13.81
N ALA A 194 2.57 8.39 14.98
CA ALA A 194 1.66 8.26 16.12
C ALA A 194 0.25 8.82 15.84
N ASP A 195 0.14 9.78 14.91
CA ASP A 195 -1.13 10.40 14.52
C ASP A 195 -2.02 9.45 13.70
N SER A 196 -1.50 8.35 13.18
CA SER A 196 -2.27 7.40 12.35
C SER A 196 -3.51 6.88 13.08
N TYR A 197 -3.41 6.56 14.37
CA TYR A 197 -4.55 6.11 15.17
C TYR A 197 -5.62 7.18 15.35
N ALA A 198 -5.22 8.42 15.62
CA ALA A 198 -6.15 9.54 15.74
C ALA A 198 -6.81 9.88 14.39
N LEU A 199 -6.09 9.72 13.28
CA LEU A 199 -6.63 9.85 11.92
C LEU A 199 -7.64 8.75 11.60
N GLU A 200 -7.42 7.52 12.08
CA GLU A 200 -8.41 6.44 11.95
C GLU A 200 -9.68 6.74 12.75
N PHE A 201 -9.56 7.23 13.99
CA PHE A 201 -10.71 7.68 14.78
C PHE A 201 -11.48 8.79 14.06
N MET A 202 -10.78 9.82 13.60
CA MET A 202 -11.38 10.93 12.85
C MET A 202 -12.18 10.42 11.65
N ASN A 203 -11.57 9.54 10.86
CA ASN A 203 -12.20 8.97 9.68
C ASN A 203 -13.42 8.12 10.03
N GLU A 204 -13.36 7.35 11.12
CA GLU A 204 -14.45 6.50 11.56
C GLU A 204 -15.67 7.32 12.05
N VAL A 205 -15.44 8.43 12.75
CA VAL A 205 -16.52 9.38 13.13
C VAL A 205 -17.14 10.01 11.89
N LEU A 206 -16.32 10.40 10.92
CA LEU A 206 -16.80 11.04 9.68
C LEU A 206 -17.53 10.05 8.75
N SER A 207 -17.05 8.81 8.65
CA SER A 207 -17.48 7.87 7.60
C SER A 207 -17.63 6.41 8.02
N GLY A 208 -17.61 6.09 9.29
CA GLY A 208 -17.64 4.72 9.82
C GLY A 208 -18.98 4.00 9.76
N GLY A 209 -19.75 4.18 8.69
CA GLY A 209 -21.03 3.52 8.46
C GLY A 209 -22.24 4.46 8.45
N ASN A 210 -23.44 3.91 8.47
CA ASN A 210 -24.68 4.69 8.27
C ASN A 210 -24.91 5.77 9.35
N SER A 211 -24.43 5.54 10.56
CA SER A 211 -24.56 6.53 11.66
C SER A 211 -23.48 7.61 11.65
N SER A 212 -22.54 7.57 10.72
CA SER A 212 -21.46 8.56 10.61
C SER A 212 -21.95 9.93 10.15
N ARG A 213 -21.17 10.97 10.45
CA ARG A 213 -21.56 12.37 10.19
C ARG A 213 -21.82 12.62 8.71
N ILE A 214 -20.93 12.18 7.83
CA ILE A 214 -21.06 12.40 6.39
C ILE A 214 -22.29 11.67 5.84
N ASN A 215 -22.52 10.41 6.22
CA ASN A 215 -23.68 9.67 5.73
C ASN A 215 -25.00 10.32 6.20
N LYS A 216 -25.11 10.64 7.50
CA LYS A 216 -26.31 11.30 8.05
C LYS A 216 -26.63 12.61 7.34
N GLU A 217 -25.61 13.46 7.09
CA GLU A 217 -25.85 14.78 6.55
C GLU A 217 -26.05 14.77 5.03
N LEU A 218 -25.14 14.14 4.27
CA LEU A 218 -25.18 14.21 2.81
C LEU A 218 -26.17 13.21 2.19
N VAL A 219 -26.29 12.01 2.78
CA VAL A 219 -27.12 10.94 2.17
C VAL A 219 -28.54 10.97 2.76
N GLU A 220 -28.68 10.91 4.09
CA GLU A 220 -30.00 10.75 4.71
C GLU A 220 -30.76 12.06 4.82
N ARG A 221 -30.15 13.10 5.42
CA ARG A 221 -30.85 14.35 5.77
C ARG A 221 -31.01 15.29 4.58
N LYS A 222 -29.90 15.67 3.93
CA LYS A 222 -29.91 16.64 2.82
C LYS A 222 -30.12 16.02 1.47
N ARG A 223 -29.90 14.70 1.35
CA ARG A 223 -30.03 13.94 0.09
C ARG A 223 -29.25 14.53 -1.08
N LEU A 224 -28.06 15.06 -0.78
CA LEU A 224 -27.16 15.62 -1.79
C LEU A 224 -26.43 14.55 -2.58
N ALA A 225 -26.21 13.39 -1.97
CA ALA A 225 -25.49 12.27 -2.56
C ALA A 225 -26.22 10.94 -2.32
N ASN A 226 -26.06 9.99 -3.22
CA ASN A 226 -26.49 8.62 -3.00
C ASN A 226 -25.43 7.79 -2.25
N TYR A 227 -24.18 8.25 -2.29
CA TYR A 227 -23.08 7.73 -1.49
C TYR A 227 -22.12 8.87 -1.13
N ALA A 228 -21.69 8.92 0.11
CA ALA A 228 -20.66 9.84 0.57
C ALA A 228 -19.88 9.23 1.72
N GLY A 229 -18.59 9.54 1.79
CA GLY A 229 -17.74 9.02 2.84
C GLY A 229 -16.29 9.50 2.74
N SER A 230 -15.45 8.92 3.59
CA SER A 230 -14.00 9.13 3.56
C SER A 230 -13.26 7.86 3.98
N PHE A 231 -11.99 7.78 3.63
CA PHE A 231 -11.10 6.71 4.08
C PHE A 231 -9.65 7.18 4.10
N ASN A 232 -8.85 6.56 4.96
CA ASN A 232 -7.41 6.74 4.99
C ASN A 232 -6.74 5.74 4.04
N TYR A 233 -5.96 6.24 3.09
CA TYR A 233 -5.06 5.44 2.27
C TYR A 233 -3.64 5.62 2.80
N GLY A 234 -3.37 4.96 3.94
CA GLY A 234 -2.06 5.03 4.62
C GLY A 234 -1.05 4.08 3.97
N LEU A 235 0.17 4.59 3.72
CA LEU A 235 1.27 3.83 3.13
C LEU A 235 2.55 4.02 3.96
N GLU A 236 3.65 3.33 3.58
CA GLU A 236 4.91 3.31 4.33
C GLU A 236 5.61 4.68 4.37
N ASP A 237 5.52 5.47 3.30
CA ASP A 237 6.23 6.75 3.15
C ASP A 237 5.33 7.99 3.22
N GLY A 238 4.03 7.81 3.45
CA GLY A 238 3.00 8.84 3.49
C GLY A 238 1.66 8.30 3.02
N GLY A 239 0.62 9.13 2.97
CA GLY A 239 -0.69 8.68 2.54
C GLY A 239 -1.64 9.82 2.20
N LEU A 240 -2.88 9.46 1.95
CA LEU A 240 -3.98 10.39 1.73
C LEU A 240 -5.18 10.02 2.61
N ASN A 241 -5.81 11.01 3.21
CA ASN A 241 -7.21 10.91 3.61
C ASN A 241 -8.07 11.40 2.44
N ILE A 242 -8.94 10.56 1.93
CA ILE A 242 -9.73 10.82 0.74
C ILE A 242 -11.21 10.88 1.11
N PHE A 243 -11.85 12.01 0.83
CA PHE A 243 -13.29 12.20 0.88
C PHE A 243 -13.87 11.98 -0.50
N LEU A 244 -15.06 11.40 -0.57
CA LEU A 244 -15.75 11.21 -1.83
C LEU A 244 -17.26 11.33 -1.65
N ALA A 245 -17.93 11.80 -2.70
CA ALA A 245 -19.38 11.78 -2.77
C ALA A 245 -19.84 11.66 -4.23
N LEU A 246 -20.86 10.81 -4.43
CA LEU A 246 -21.57 10.65 -5.70
C LEU A 246 -22.87 11.45 -5.58
N ALA A 247 -22.94 12.57 -6.32
CA ALA A 247 -24.07 13.49 -6.27
C ALA A 247 -25.36 12.80 -6.76
N ASN A 248 -26.47 13.12 -6.13
CA ASN A 248 -27.78 12.75 -6.68
C ASN A 248 -28.07 13.52 -7.96
N ASP A 249 -28.96 13.00 -8.77
CA ASP A 249 -29.36 13.65 -10.01
C ASP A 249 -29.88 15.07 -9.75
N GLY A 250 -29.42 16.02 -10.58
CA GLY A 250 -29.75 17.44 -10.45
C GLY A 250 -29.01 18.20 -9.34
N ILE A 251 -28.19 17.55 -8.52
CA ILE A 251 -27.38 18.20 -7.47
C ILE A 251 -26.02 18.61 -8.04
N SER A 252 -25.63 19.85 -7.79
CA SER A 252 -24.34 20.38 -8.26
C SER A 252 -23.17 19.92 -7.36
N LEU A 253 -22.00 19.64 -7.97
CA LEU A 253 -20.81 19.28 -7.20
C LEU A 253 -20.34 20.36 -6.23
N PRO A 254 -20.42 21.69 -6.53
CA PRO A 254 -20.13 22.73 -5.55
C PRO A 254 -21.01 22.68 -4.29
N GLU A 255 -22.27 22.28 -4.44
CA GLU A 255 -23.18 22.11 -3.28
C GLU A 255 -22.76 20.92 -2.41
N VAL A 256 -22.41 19.79 -3.04
CA VAL A 256 -21.88 18.61 -2.35
C VAL A 256 -20.55 18.94 -1.65
N GLN A 257 -19.64 19.64 -2.34
CA GLN A 257 -18.38 20.09 -1.79
C GLN A 257 -18.55 20.96 -0.55
N LYS A 258 -19.45 21.94 -0.64
CA LYS A 258 -19.75 22.85 0.48
C LYS A 258 -20.17 22.07 1.73
N GLU A 259 -20.94 21.01 1.56
CA GLU A 259 -21.37 20.20 2.70
C GLU A 259 -20.25 19.31 3.24
N LEU A 260 -19.41 18.72 2.38
CA LEU A 260 -18.21 18.01 2.81
C LEU A 260 -17.27 18.93 3.59
N ASP A 261 -17.04 20.14 3.08
CA ASP A 261 -16.21 21.17 3.74
C ASP A 261 -16.80 21.57 5.09
N GLU A 262 -18.13 21.63 5.22
CA GLU A 262 -18.80 21.91 6.50
C GLU A 262 -18.59 20.77 7.51
N GLN A 263 -18.67 19.50 7.11
CA GLN A 263 -18.39 18.37 8.01
C GLN A 263 -16.92 18.34 8.44
N ILE A 264 -16.00 18.69 7.55
CA ILE A 264 -14.58 18.86 7.87
C ILE A 264 -14.38 20.01 8.85
N ARG A 265 -15.02 21.16 8.62
CA ARG A 265 -14.96 22.32 9.50
C ARG A 265 -15.46 21.98 10.91
N LEU A 266 -16.60 21.30 11.04
CA LEU A 266 -17.13 20.86 12.33
C LEU A 266 -16.19 19.92 13.08
N MET A 267 -15.47 19.04 12.36
CA MET A 267 -14.45 18.17 12.94
C MET A 267 -13.23 18.95 13.44
N LYS A 268 -12.91 20.08 12.83
CA LYS A 268 -11.80 20.97 13.20
C LYS A 268 -12.16 21.93 14.35
N ASP A 269 -13.42 22.30 14.47
CA ASP A 269 -13.85 23.35 15.41
C ASP A 269 -14.32 22.77 16.76
N GLN A 270 -14.75 21.51 16.79
CA GLN A 270 -15.43 20.92 17.94
C GLN A 270 -14.86 19.56 18.30
N LEU A 271 -14.69 19.31 19.60
CA LEU A 271 -14.43 17.96 20.09
C LEU A 271 -15.61 17.04 19.71
N ILE A 272 -15.29 15.84 19.27
CA ILE A 272 -16.32 14.79 19.12
C ILE A 272 -17.00 14.53 20.47
N SER A 273 -18.25 14.09 20.47
CA SER A 273 -18.96 13.74 21.70
C SER A 273 -18.31 12.55 22.40
N ALA A 274 -18.56 12.38 23.69
CA ALA A 274 -18.10 11.19 24.41
C ALA A 274 -18.74 9.91 23.84
N GLU A 275 -20.01 10.00 23.42
CA GLU A 275 -20.74 8.88 22.81
C GLU A 275 -20.13 8.46 21.46
N GLU A 276 -19.79 9.41 20.59
CA GLU A 276 -19.08 9.13 19.33
C GLU A 276 -17.73 8.45 19.59
N TYR A 277 -16.98 8.98 20.57
CA TYR A 277 -15.68 8.42 20.92
C TYR A 277 -15.80 6.96 21.41
N GLU A 278 -16.70 6.69 22.37
CA GLU A 278 -16.91 5.33 22.92
C GLU A 278 -17.40 4.36 21.82
N THR A 279 -18.28 4.82 20.94
CA THR A 279 -18.78 4.00 19.83
C THR A 279 -17.65 3.59 18.89
N VAL A 280 -16.77 4.52 18.52
CA VAL A 280 -15.64 4.26 17.64
C VAL A 280 -14.58 3.39 18.33
N LEU A 281 -14.28 3.67 19.61
CA LEU A 281 -13.34 2.85 20.39
C LEU A 281 -13.80 1.39 20.45
N ASN A 282 -15.08 1.15 20.82
CA ASN A 282 -15.66 -0.18 20.86
C ASN A 282 -15.58 -0.91 19.50
N LYS A 283 -15.76 -0.16 18.41
CA LYS A 283 -15.61 -0.71 17.05
C LYS A 283 -14.18 -1.15 16.76
N PHE A 284 -13.17 -0.33 17.12
CA PHE A 284 -11.76 -0.72 16.97
C PHE A 284 -11.38 -1.89 17.88
N GLU A 285 -11.86 -1.93 19.11
CA GLU A 285 -11.66 -3.07 20.00
C GLU A 285 -12.21 -4.37 19.40
N LYS A 286 -13.41 -4.31 18.83
CA LYS A 286 -14.02 -5.44 18.13
C LYS A 286 -13.15 -5.85 16.92
N GLN A 287 -12.73 -4.91 16.07
CA GLN A 287 -11.91 -5.19 14.88
C GLN A 287 -10.56 -5.83 15.24
N VAL A 288 -9.90 -5.34 16.29
CA VAL A 288 -8.65 -5.92 16.78
C VAL A 288 -8.88 -7.36 17.23
N VAL A 289 -9.93 -7.64 18.01
CA VAL A 289 -10.25 -9.00 18.45
C VAL A 289 -10.57 -9.91 17.24
N GLU A 290 -11.36 -9.42 16.30
CA GLU A 290 -11.74 -10.17 15.10
C GLU A 290 -10.53 -10.49 14.22
N SER A 291 -9.56 -9.57 14.10
CA SER A 291 -8.33 -9.80 13.30
C SER A 291 -7.45 -10.94 13.85
N TYR A 292 -7.63 -11.32 15.12
CA TYR A 292 -6.93 -12.46 15.75
C TYR A 292 -7.79 -13.72 15.87
N SER A 293 -9.00 -13.71 15.35
CA SER A 293 -9.93 -14.86 15.45
C SER A 293 -9.59 -16.00 14.48
N THR A 294 -8.74 -15.74 13.49
CA THR A 294 -8.31 -16.71 12.48
C THR A 294 -6.80 -16.88 12.48
N VAL A 295 -6.32 -18.08 12.13
CA VAL A 295 -4.87 -18.32 11.99
C VAL A 295 -4.24 -17.49 10.89
N GLU A 296 -4.97 -17.20 9.82
CA GLU A 296 -4.57 -16.30 8.74
C GLU A 296 -4.35 -14.88 9.28
N GLY A 297 -5.35 -14.32 9.97
CA GLY A 297 -5.26 -12.99 10.57
C GLY A 297 -4.12 -12.86 11.59
N ILE A 298 -3.86 -13.90 12.37
CA ILE A 298 -2.70 -13.93 13.30
C ILE A 298 -1.39 -13.89 12.49
N ALA A 299 -1.24 -14.72 11.46
CA ALA A 299 -0.03 -14.77 10.65
C ALA A 299 0.22 -13.45 9.93
N GLU A 300 -0.81 -12.84 9.35
CA GLU A 300 -0.75 -11.56 8.66
C GLU A 300 -0.36 -10.42 9.63
N ASN A 301 -1.04 -10.28 10.75
CA ASN A 301 -0.72 -9.27 11.76
C ASN A 301 0.71 -9.37 12.28
N LEU A 302 1.23 -10.59 12.51
CA LEU A 302 2.62 -10.79 12.92
C LEU A 302 3.61 -10.36 11.83
N ALA A 303 3.34 -10.73 10.57
CA ALA A 303 4.17 -10.35 9.43
C ALA A 303 4.17 -8.83 9.21
N ASP A 304 3.01 -8.19 9.20
CA ASP A 304 2.87 -6.74 9.00
C ASP A 304 3.56 -5.95 10.10
N ASN A 305 3.34 -6.31 11.35
CA ASN A 305 4.00 -5.64 12.47
C ASN A 305 5.53 -5.83 12.42
N HIS A 306 6.03 -6.97 11.95
CA HIS A 306 7.47 -7.17 11.76
C HIS A 306 7.99 -6.35 10.58
N VAL A 307 7.36 -6.42 9.42
CA VAL A 307 7.83 -5.77 8.18
C VAL A 307 7.77 -4.26 8.29
N TYR A 308 6.62 -3.73 8.68
CA TYR A 308 6.40 -2.28 8.69
C TYR A 308 6.92 -1.59 9.94
N PHE A 309 6.90 -2.25 11.11
CA PHE A 309 7.27 -1.61 12.38
C PHE A 309 8.52 -2.23 13.05
N GLY A 310 9.08 -3.30 12.46
CA GLY A 310 10.27 -3.97 13.00
C GLY A 310 10.01 -4.78 14.27
N ASN A 311 8.77 -4.95 14.69
CA ASN A 311 8.42 -5.62 15.95
C ASN A 311 7.11 -6.40 15.84
N ALA A 312 7.18 -7.71 15.63
CA ALA A 312 6.00 -8.57 15.60
C ALA A 312 5.18 -8.54 16.91
N ALA A 313 5.82 -8.32 18.07
CA ALA A 313 5.13 -8.27 19.37
C ALA A 313 4.23 -7.02 19.54
N ARG A 314 4.35 -6.01 18.66
CA ARG A 314 3.46 -4.85 18.59
C ARG A 314 1.99 -5.27 18.42
N THR A 315 1.76 -6.42 17.83
CA THR A 315 0.43 -7.05 17.72
C THR A 315 -0.32 -7.09 19.07
N ASN A 316 0.37 -7.35 20.17
CA ASN A 316 -0.22 -7.41 21.52
C ASN A 316 -0.51 -6.01 22.12
N GLN A 317 -0.06 -4.94 21.47
CA GLN A 317 -0.17 -3.56 21.96
C GLN A 317 -1.21 -2.74 21.17
N MET A 318 -1.74 -3.28 20.08
CA MET A 318 -2.62 -2.50 19.17
C MET A 318 -3.83 -1.92 19.90
N LEU A 319 -4.48 -2.71 20.75
CA LEU A 319 -5.63 -2.25 21.52
C LEU A 319 -5.29 -1.08 22.46
N GLU A 320 -4.15 -1.15 23.13
CA GLU A 320 -3.69 -0.06 24.00
C GLU A 320 -3.37 1.21 23.21
N MET A 321 -2.91 1.08 21.96
CA MET A 321 -2.62 2.23 21.11
C MET A 321 -3.91 2.98 20.74
N TYR A 322 -4.99 2.27 20.42
CA TYR A 322 -6.29 2.89 20.21
C TYR A 322 -6.82 3.55 21.49
N ARG A 323 -6.71 2.88 22.65
CA ARG A 323 -7.17 3.42 23.95
C ARG A 323 -6.41 4.67 24.42
N LYS A 324 -5.22 4.93 23.90
CA LYS A 324 -4.42 6.13 24.21
C LYS A 324 -4.84 7.35 23.42
N VAL A 325 -5.58 7.18 22.32
CA VAL A 325 -6.08 8.32 21.53
C VAL A 325 -7.09 9.09 22.34
N THR A 326 -6.94 10.39 22.42
CA THR A 326 -7.88 11.28 23.09
C THR A 326 -8.77 12.02 22.09
N ARG A 327 -9.87 12.60 22.56
CA ARG A 327 -10.73 13.46 21.72
C ARG A 327 -9.98 14.70 21.24
N GLU A 328 -9.05 15.20 22.04
CA GLU A 328 -8.15 16.31 21.74
C GLU A 328 -7.16 15.94 20.64
N ASP A 329 -6.65 14.69 20.61
CA ASP A 329 -5.81 14.19 19.52
C ASP A 329 -6.58 14.17 18.20
N ILE A 330 -7.84 13.74 18.22
CA ILE A 330 -8.70 13.72 17.03
C ILE A 330 -8.92 15.13 16.49
N LEU A 331 -9.22 16.10 17.37
CA LEU A 331 -9.35 17.50 16.99
C LEU A 331 -8.03 18.07 16.42
N ARG A 332 -6.91 17.74 17.07
CA ARG A 332 -5.58 18.17 16.66
C ARG A 332 -5.21 17.64 15.26
N VAL A 333 -5.41 16.36 14.99
CA VAL A 333 -5.08 15.79 13.67
C VAL A 333 -6.01 16.35 12.58
N ALA A 334 -7.28 16.58 12.85
CA ALA A 334 -8.17 17.25 11.91
C ALA A 334 -7.64 18.63 11.51
N ASN A 335 -7.20 19.43 12.48
CA ASN A 335 -6.61 20.76 12.23
C ASN A 335 -5.24 20.68 11.54
N THR A 336 -4.45 19.65 11.81
CA THR A 336 -3.10 19.49 11.25
C THR A 336 -3.13 19.07 9.79
N TYR A 337 -4.00 18.14 9.43
CA TYR A 337 -3.96 17.47 8.14
C TYR A 337 -5.09 17.89 7.18
N LEU A 338 -6.28 18.23 7.66
CA LEU A 338 -7.38 18.67 6.81
C LEU A 338 -7.33 20.18 6.54
N THR A 339 -6.30 20.62 5.83
CA THR A 339 -6.05 22.03 5.56
C THR A 339 -6.73 22.51 4.27
N ASP A 340 -7.50 23.58 4.36
CA ASP A 340 -8.31 24.09 3.24
C ASP A 340 -7.49 24.56 2.03
N ASN A 341 -6.24 24.93 2.27
CA ASN A 341 -5.32 25.48 1.28
C ASN A 341 -4.26 24.49 0.77
N ALA A 342 -4.35 23.21 1.11
CA ALA A 342 -3.38 22.19 0.69
C ALA A 342 -4.10 20.84 0.46
N ARG A 343 -4.85 20.76 -0.64
CA ARG A 343 -5.65 19.58 -1.00
C ARG A 343 -5.76 19.40 -2.50
N VAL A 344 -6.09 18.18 -2.92
CA VAL A 344 -6.49 17.87 -4.31
C VAL A 344 -8.00 17.71 -4.35
N ILE A 345 -8.64 18.34 -5.35
CA ILE A 345 -10.08 18.21 -5.62
C ILE A 345 -10.25 17.72 -7.06
N LEU A 346 -10.91 16.58 -7.23
CA LEU A 346 -11.23 16.04 -8.54
C LEU A 346 -12.75 16.02 -8.72
N TYR A 347 -13.22 16.70 -9.75
CA TYR A 347 -14.59 16.61 -10.21
C TYR A 347 -14.67 15.57 -11.32
N TYR A 348 -15.49 14.54 -11.12
CA TYR A 348 -15.80 13.56 -12.14
C TYR A 348 -17.15 13.88 -12.77
N LEU A 349 -17.16 14.12 -14.06
CA LEU A 349 -18.34 14.45 -14.83
C LEU A 349 -18.61 13.39 -15.90
N PRO A 350 -19.88 13.13 -16.24
CA PRO A 350 -20.22 12.29 -17.38
C PRO A 350 -19.59 12.82 -18.67
N LYS A 351 -19.05 11.92 -19.51
CA LYS A 351 -18.68 12.28 -20.89
C LYS A 351 -19.92 12.69 -21.65
N GLU A 352 -19.84 13.78 -22.38
CA GLU A 352 -20.86 14.10 -23.37
C GLU A 352 -20.93 12.96 -24.40
N LYS A 353 -22.18 12.55 -24.72
CA LYS A 353 -22.43 11.48 -25.69
C LYS A 353 -22.17 11.93 -27.13
#